data_bb9b70006a094ac9db8a4d8d1784d9ae
#
_entry.id   bb9b70006a094ac9db8a4d8d1784d9ae
#
_cell.length_a   1.000
_cell.length_b   1.000
_cell.length_c   1.000
_cell.angle_alpha   90.00
_cell.angle_beta   90.00
_cell.angle_gamma   90.00
#
_symmetry.space_group_name_H-M   'P 1'
#
loop_
_entity.id
_entity.type
_entity.pdbx_description
1 polymer ?
#
loop_
_entity_poly.entity_id
_entity_poly.type
_entity_poly.pdbx_seq_one_letter_code
_entity_poly.pdbx_strand_id
1 'polypeptide(L)'
;MTAANIRVLLCHDHEVLRSGLANLLAAAEGFEVVATAAEGGEGVEATMRLHPDVVLMDLAMPRIDALHVTRQIAALTPPSRVLLLTGFPHRARIRAALEAGASGWVLKDATPPELLSAVRAAAGGALPPPGADAVL
;
A
#
# COMPACT_ATOMS: atom_id res chain seq x y z
N MET A 1 -3.96 7.92 27.00
CA MET A 1 -4.77 7.55 25.85
C MET A 1 -3.86 7.05 24.74
N THR A 2 -4.04 5.81 24.31
CA THR A 2 -3.25 5.24 23.25
C THR A 2 -3.76 5.74 21.90
N ALA A 3 -2.84 6.09 21.01
CA ALA A 3 -3.23 6.41 19.65
C ALA A 3 -3.78 5.16 18.97
N ALA A 4 -4.76 5.35 18.10
CA ALA A 4 -5.29 4.25 17.31
C ALA A 4 -4.19 3.69 16.40
N ASN A 5 -4.16 2.37 16.22
CA ASN A 5 -3.24 1.74 15.31
C ASN A 5 -3.60 2.08 13.86
N ILE A 6 -2.58 2.17 13.03
CA ILE A 6 -2.76 2.28 11.58
C ILE A 6 -3.20 0.92 11.07
N ARG A 7 -4.38 0.87 10.46
CA ARG A 7 -4.97 -0.36 9.95
C ARG A 7 -4.52 -0.56 8.50
N VAL A 8 -3.85 -1.67 8.25
CA VAL A 8 -3.23 -1.96 6.95
C VAL A 8 -3.85 -3.18 6.31
N LEU A 9 -4.25 -3.06 5.07
CA LEU A 9 -4.58 -4.17 4.20
C LEU A 9 -3.37 -4.44 3.31
N LEU A 10 -2.91 -5.67 3.28
CA LEU A 10 -1.74 -6.07 2.48
C LEU A 10 -2.19 -6.87 1.26
N CYS A 11 -1.89 -6.38 0.07
CA CYS A 11 -2.28 -6.98 -1.19
C CYS A 11 -1.04 -7.40 -1.98
N HIS A 12 -0.76 -8.69 -2.04
CA HIS A 12 0.44 -9.23 -2.68
C HIS A 12 0.20 -10.68 -3.08
N ASP A 13 0.57 -11.07 -4.29
CA ASP A 13 0.35 -12.42 -4.80
C ASP A 13 1.40 -13.44 -4.36
N HIS A 14 2.58 -12.99 -3.92
CA HIS A 14 3.65 -13.87 -3.47
C HIS A 14 3.45 -14.24 -2.00
N GLU A 15 3.09 -15.50 -1.74
CA GLU A 15 2.70 -15.96 -0.40
C GLU A 15 3.76 -15.71 0.67
N VAL A 16 5.01 -16.07 0.41
CA VAL A 16 6.08 -15.93 1.40
C VAL A 16 6.34 -14.46 1.72
N LEU A 17 6.41 -13.63 0.70
CA LEU A 17 6.64 -12.19 0.88
C LEU A 17 5.46 -11.54 1.60
N ARG A 18 4.24 -11.93 1.22
CA ARG A 18 3.02 -11.43 1.88
C ARG A 18 3.02 -11.77 3.36
N SER A 19 3.33 -13.02 3.71
CA SER A 19 3.41 -13.45 5.10
C SER A 19 4.50 -12.72 5.88
N GLY A 20 5.67 -12.53 5.28
CA GLY A 20 6.77 -11.80 5.91
C GLY A 20 6.42 -10.35 6.20
N LEU A 21 5.80 -9.68 5.23
CA LEU A 21 5.36 -8.29 5.41
C LEU A 21 4.25 -8.18 6.45
N ALA A 22 3.31 -9.12 6.44
CA ALA A 22 2.23 -9.13 7.44
C ALA A 22 2.79 -9.31 8.85
N ASN A 23 3.75 -10.21 9.04
CA ASN A 23 4.40 -10.42 10.33
C ASN A 23 5.18 -9.17 10.78
N LEU A 24 5.90 -8.54 9.87
CA LEU A 24 6.66 -7.34 10.17
C LEU A 24 5.74 -6.20 10.65
N LEU A 25 4.66 -5.97 9.94
CA LEU A 25 3.69 -4.94 10.29
C LEU A 25 2.96 -5.26 11.60
N ALA A 26 2.56 -6.52 11.78
CA ALA A 26 1.84 -6.94 12.99
C ALA A 26 2.72 -6.84 14.24
N ALA A 27 4.03 -7.03 14.11
CA ALA A 27 4.97 -6.93 15.21
C ALA A 27 5.36 -5.49 15.54
N ALA A 28 5.14 -4.56 14.62
CA ALA A 28 5.53 -3.16 14.83
C ALA A 28 4.47 -2.43 15.65
N GLU A 29 4.94 -1.63 16.60
CA GLU A 29 4.04 -0.84 17.45
C GLU A 29 3.31 0.22 16.60
N GLY A 30 2.01 0.31 16.80
CA GLY A 30 1.17 1.29 16.10
C GLY A 30 0.58 0.82 14.79
N PHE A 31 0.72 -0.46 14.46
CA PHE A 31 0.20 -1.03 13.22
C PHE A 31 -0.68 -2.25 13.49
N GLU A 32 -1.69 -2.43 12.66
CA GLU A 32 -2.56 -3.59 12.70
C GLU A 32 -2.80 -4.06 11.26
N VAL A 33 -2.52 -5.33 10.98
CA VAL A 33 -2.86 -5.93 9.69
C VAL A 33 -4.28 -6.44 9.77
N VAL A 34 -5.20 -5.76 9.10
CA VAL A 34 -6.63 -6.12 9.21
C VAL A 34 -7.01 -7.24 8.26
N ALA A 35 -6.29 -7.39 7.17
CA ALA A 35 -6.48 -8.51 6.23
C ALA A 35 -5.31 -8.57 5.26
N THR A 36 -5.20 -9.70 4.57
CA THR A 36 -4.29 -9.87 3.44
C THR A 36 -5.10 -10.34 2.24
N ALA A 37 -4.66 -9.98 1.04
CA ALA A 37 -5.30 -10.39 -0.20
C ALA A 37 -4.24 -10.83 -1.20
N ALA A 38 -4.51 -11.90 -1.92
CA ALA A 38 -3.61 -12.42 -2.94
C ALA A 38 -3.95 -11.90 -4.34
N GLU A 39 -5.12 -11.30 -4.50
CA GLU A 39 -5.61 -10.79 -5.77
C GLU A 39 -6.27 -9.42 -5.58
N GLY A 40 -6.33 -8.63 -6.66
CA GLY A 40 -6.88 -7.28 -6.59
C GLY A 40 -8.36 -7.22 -6.28
N GLY A 41 -9.14 -8.18 -6.81
CA GLY A 41 -10.58 -8.23 -6.50
C GLY A 41 -10.83 -8.46 -5.03
N GLU A 42 -10.06 -9.35 -4.39
CA GLU A 42 -10.11 -9.56 -2.95
C GLU A 42 -9.72 -8.29 -2.20
N GLY A 43 -8.71 -7.57 -2.70
CA GLY A 43 -8.23 -6.33 -2.12
C GLY A 43 -9.28 -5.24 -2.12
N VAL A 44 -9.99 -5.07 -3.24
CA VAL A 44 -11.08 -4.09 -3.34
C VAL A 44 -12.21 -4.45 -2.40
N GLU A 45 -12.63 -5.72 -2.40
CA GLU A 45 -13.70 -6.20 -1.54
C GLU A 45 -13.38 -6.01 -0.06
N ALA A 46 -12.17 -6.39 0.35
CA ALA A 46 -11.72 -6.22 1.73
C ALA A 46 -11.65 -4.73 2.11
N THR A 47 -11.23 -3.87 1.19
CA THR A 47 -11.19 -2.43 1.42
C THR A 47 -12.60 -1.89 1.67
N MET A 48 -13.56 -2.31 0.86
CA MET A 48 -14.95 -1.88 1.02
C MET A 48 -15.56 -2.35 2.34
N ARG A 49 -15.19 -3.54 2.79
CA ARG A 49 -15.72 -4.14 4.02
C ARG A 49 -15.04 -3.59 5.27
N LEU A 50 -13.72 -3.43 5.23
CA LEU A 50 -12.92 -3.13 6.42
C LEU A 50 -12.49 -1.67 6.54
N HIS A 51 -12.50 -0.91 5.46
CA HIS A 51 -12.07 0.48 5.43
C HIS A 51 -10.69 0.68 6.09
N PRO A 52 -9.63 0.01 5.59
CA PRO A 52 -8.29 0.20 6.17
C PRO A 52 -7.80 1.63 5.94
N ASP A 53 -6.86 2.06 6.76
CA ASP A 53 -6.23 3.36 6.57
C ASP A 53 -5.31 3.34 5.35
N VAL A 54 -4.56 2.25 5.18
CA VAL A 54 -3.59 2.08 4.09
C VAL A 54 -3.78 0.72 3.45
N VAL A 55 -3.76 0.70 2.12
CA VAL A 55 -3.67 -0.52 1.33
C VAL A 55 -2.25 -0.57 0.76
N LEU A 56 -1.45 -1.50 1.26
CA LEU A 56 -0.10 -1.74 0.74
C LEU A 56 -0.21 -2.75 -0.39
N MET A 57 0.04 -2.32 -1.62
CA MET A 57 -0.23 -3.12 -2.80
C MET A 57 0.98 -3.26 -3.71
N ASP A 58 1.28 -4.49 -4.11
CA ASP A 58 2.30 -4.76 -5.10
C ASP A 58 1.87 -4.22 -6.47
N LEU A 59 2.73 -3.39 -7.06
CA LEU A 59 2.49 -2.81 -8.38
C LEU A 59 2.55 -3.88 -9.50
N ALA A 60 3.26 -4.96 -9.28
CA ALA A 60 3.58 -5.95 -10.31
C ALA A 60 2.80 -7.27 -10.21
N MET A 61 1.61 -7.27 -9.66
CA MET A 61 0.81 -8.49 -9.60
C MET A 61 0.32 -8.89 -10.99
N PRO A 62 0.63 -10.13 -11.45
CA PRO A 62 0.41 -10.48 -12.86
C PRO A 62 -1.04 -10.58 -13.31
N ARG A 63 -1.98 -10.80 -12.40
CA ARG A 63 -3.40 -10.96 -12.75
C ARG A 63 -4.22 -9.71 -12.50
N ILE A 64 -3.55 -8.62 -12.16
CA ILE A 64 -4.24 -7.43 -11.68
C ILE A 64 -3.68 -6.21 -12.36
N ASP A 65 -4.57 -5.38 -12.86
CA ASP A 65 -4.20 -4.03 -13.24
C ASP A 65 -4.18 -3.18 -11.97
N ALA A 66 -2.98 -2.98 -11.42
CA ALA A 66 -2.79 -2.20 -10.19
C ALA A 66 -3.33 -0.78 -10.32
N LEU A 67 -3.29 -0.20 -11.52
CA LEU A 67 -3.83 1.13 -11.77
C LEU A 67 -5.35 1.14 -11.61
N HIS A 68 -6.01 0.13 -12.16
CA HIS A 68 -7.46 0.02 -12.06
C HIS A 68 -7.90 -0.18 -10.60
N VAL A 69 -7.22 -1.06 -9.87
CA VAL A 69 -7.51 -1.31 -8.46
C VAL A 69 -7.26 -0.04 -7.64
N THR A 70 -6.17 0.67 -7.92
CA THR A 70 -5.86 1.94 -7.25
C THR A 70 -6.99 2.95 -7.46
N ARG A 71 -7.48 3.10 -8.71
CA ARG A 71 -8.60 4.00 -9.00
C ARG A 71 -9.86 3.61 -8.24
N GLN A 72 -10.16 2.31 -8.19
CA GLN A 72 -11.35 1.83 -7.49
C GLN A 72 -11.28 2.15 -5.99
N ILE A 73 -10.12 1.90 -5.37
CA ILE A 73 -9.92 2.14 -3.95
C ILE A 73 -9.95 3.65 -3.65
N ALA A 74 -9.28 4.45 -4.48
CA ALA A 74 -9.24 5.91 -4.30
C ALA A 74 -10.62 6.56 -4.43
N ALA A 75 -11.53 5.93 -5.17
CA ALA A 75 -12.89 6.43 -5.35
C ALA A 75 -13.85 6.09 -4.22
N LEU A 76 -13.46 5.22 -3.29
CA LEU A 76 -14.29 4.86 -2.15
C LEU A 76 -14.43 6.03 -1.19
N THR A 77 -15.53 6.05 -0.42
CA THR A 77 -15.78 7.10 0.56
C THR A 77 -16.03 6.49 1.94
N PRO A 78 -15.18 6.77 2.95
CA PRO A 78 -13.91 7.51 2.81
C PRO A 78 -12.87 6.70 2.04
N PRO A 79 -11.95 7.34 1.32
CA PRO A 79 -10.93 6.61 0.57
C PRO A 79 -9.87 6.04 1.50
N SER A 80 -9.45 4.79 1.23
CA SER A 80 -8.23 4.25 1.82
C SER A 80 -7.05 4.78 1.02
N ARG A 81 -5.90 4.92 1.66
CA ARG A 81 -4.68 5.39 1.00
C ARG A 81 -3.96 4.20 0.40
N VAL A 82 -3.63 4.26 -0.88
CA VAL A 82 -2.89 3.18 -1.55
C VAL A 82 -1.41 3.51 -1.54
N LEU A 83 -0.62 2.64 -0.93
CA LEU A 83 0.84 2.71 -0.96
C LEU A 83 1.34 1.56 -1.82
N LEU A 84 2.07 1.89 -2.88
CA LEU A 84 2.54 0.89 -3.83
C LEU A 84 3.88 0.30 -3.40
N LEU A 85 4.00 -1.01 -3.58
CA LEU A 85 5.24 -1.74 -3.35
C LEU A 85 5.79 -2.15 -4.71
N THR A 86 7.03 -1.79 -5.02
CA THR A 86 7.62 -2.07 -6.32
C THR A 86 9.06 -2.55 -6.20
N GLY A 87 9.44 -3.52 -7.05
CA GLY A 87 10.81 -4.03 -7.09
C GLY A 87 11.76 -3.09 -7.83
N PHE A 88 11.23 -2.30 -8.75
CA PHE A 88 12.01 -1.34 -9.53
C PHE A 88 11.28 -0.03 -9.63
N PRO A 89 11.99 1.10 -9.56
CA PRO A 89 11.38 2.42 -9.75
C PRO A 89 11.04 2.64 -11.23
N HIS A 90 10.03 1.93 -11.72
CA HIS A 90 9.58 2.04 -13.11
C HIS A 90 8.79 3.33 -13.27
N ARG A 91 9.48 4.35 -13.76
CA ARG A 91 9.00 5.73 -13.80
C ARG A 91 7.55 5.88 -14.31
N ALA A 92 7.29 5.37 -15.50
CA ALA A 92 5.98 5.56 -16.12
C ALA A 92 4.86 4.88 -15.34
N ARG A 93 5.10 3.68 -14.80
CA ARG A 93 4.10 2.94 -14.05
C ARG A 93 3.81 3.60 -12.70
N ILE A 94 4.84 4.05 -12.02
CA ILE A 94 4.68 4.75 -10.73
C ILE A 94 3.92 6.05 -10.93
N ARG A 95 4.30 6.83 -11.96
CA ARG A 95 3.62 8.08 -12.27
C ARG A 95 2.13 7.84 -12.58
N ALA A 96 1.83 6.85 -13.42
CA ALA A 96 0.46 6.50 -13.75
C ALA A 96 -0.33 6.09 -12.50
N ALA A 97 0.30 5.37 -11.57
CA ALA A 97 -0.35 4.96 -10.33
C ALA A 97 -0.62 6.14 -9.41
N LEU A 98 0.31 7.08 -9.31
CA LEU A 98 0.10 8.32 -8.54
C LEU A 98 -1.05 9.14 -9.13
N GLU A 99 -1.11 9.25 -10.45
CA GLU A 99 -2.21 9.92 -11.15
C GLU A 99 -3.55 9.20 -10.94
N ALA A 100 -3.51 7.89 -10.78
CA ALA A 100 -4.71 7.09 -10.50
C ALA A 100 -5.21 7.24 -9.05
N GLY A 101 -4.42 7.89 -8.19
CA GLY A 101 -4.82 8.18 -6.83
C GLY A 101 -3.98 7.53 -5.74
N ALA A 102 -2.87 6.87 -6.09
CA ALA A 102 -1.97 6.31 -5.09
C ALA A 102 -1.35 7.44 -4.25
N SER A 103 -1.16 7.16 -2.95
CA SER A 103 -0.61 8.14 -2.02
C SER A 103 0.92 8.15 -2.02
N GLY A 104 1.56 7.10 -2.54
CA GLY A 104 3.02 7.02 -2.58
C GLY A 104 3.47 5.64 -3.03
N TRP A 105 4.76 5.42 -2.94
CA TRP A 105 5.38 4.16 -3.32
C TRP A 105 6.61 3.88 -2.45
N VAL A 106 6.98 2.61 -2.35
CA VAL A 106 8.15 2.17 -1.60
C VAL A 106 8.76 0.97 -2.33
N LEU A 107 10.08 0.85 -2.29
CA LEU A 107 10.78 -0.26 -2.92
C LEU A 107 10.62 -1.54 -2.08
N LYS A 108 10.56 -2.68 -2.76
CA LYS A 108 10.45 -3.99 -2.09
C LYS A 108 11.67 -4.31 -1.22
N ASP A 109 12.82 -3.73 -1.53
CA ASP A 109 14.04 -3.91 -0.74
C ASP A 109 14.25 -2.84 0.33
N ALA A 110 13.26 -1.99 0.55
CA ALA A 110 13.31 -1.00 1.63
C ALA A 110 13.52 -1.70 2.98
N THR A 111 14.25 -1.03 3.87
CA THR A 111 14.43 -1.54 5.22
C THR A 111 13.10 -1.50 5.98
N PRO A 112 12.95 -2.32 7.03
CA PRO A 112 11.73 -2.25 7.85
C PRO A 112 11.39 -0.83 8.33
N PRO A 113 12.34 -0.04 8.87
CA PRO A 113 12.02 1.34 9.26
C PRO A 113 11.53 2.21 8.09
N GLU A 114 12.12 2.05 6.90
CA GLU A 114 11.69 2.78 5.71
C GLU A 114 10.27 2.43 5.31
N LEU A 115 9.93 1.14 5.34
CA LEU A 115 8.57 0.67 5.02
C LEU A 115 7.56 1.23 6.03
N LEU A 116 7.86 1.11 7.31
CA LEU A 116 6.96 1.61 8.37
C LEU A 116 6.75 3.11 8.26
N SER A 117 7.82 3.84 7.96
CA SER A 117 7.76 5.29 7.76
C SER A 117 6.87 5.65 6.57
N ALA A 118 6.98 4.90 5.46
CA ALA A 118 6.16 5.11 4.29
C ALA A 118 4.66 4.85 4.57
N VAL A 119 4.38 3.81 5.35
CA VAL A 119 2.99 3.50 5.75
C VAL A 119 2.42 4.61 6.62
N ARG A 120 3.20 5.12 7.57
CA ARG A 120 2.77 6.24 8.42
C ARG A 120 2.49 7.49 7.59
N ALA A 121 3.36 7.81 6.64
CA ALA A 121 3.18 8.97 5.78
C ALA A 121 1.90 8.84 4.93
N ALA A 122 1.66 7.65 4.36
CA ALA A 122 0.46 7.40 3.59
C ALA A 122 -0.80 7.54 4.45
N ALA A 123 -0.79 6.96 5.65
CA ALA A 123 -1.92 7.03 6.57
C ALA A 123 -2.25 8.48 6.97
N GLY A 124 -1.23 9.31 7.10
CA GLY A 124 -1.41 10.72 7.41
C GLY A 124 -1.85 11.58 6.23
N GLY A 125 -1.97 11.00 5.04
CA GLY A 125 -2.30 11.75 3.84
C GLY A 125 -1.18 12.63 3.33
N ALA A 126 0.07 12.35 3.74
CA ALA A 126 1.22 13.12 3.30
C ALA A 126 1.48 12.93 1.81
N LEU A 127 2.11 13.93 1.20
CA LEU A 127 2.54 13.84 -0.19
C LEU A 127 3.62 12.74 -0.32
N PRO A 128 3.80 12.18 -1.52
CA PRO A 128 4.87 11.21 -1.76
C PRO A 128 6.22 11.74 -1.27
N PRO A 129 7.16 10.85 -0.90
CA PRO A 129 8.46 11.26 -0.40
C PRO A 129 9.15 12.25 -1.33
N PRO A 130 9.95 13.17 -0.78
CA PRO A 130 10.75 14.07 -1.61
C PRO A 130 11.60 13.27 -2.58
N GLY A 131 11.60 13.67 -3.84
CA GLY A 131 12.35 12.97 -4.88
C GLY A 131 11.61 11.83 -5.56
N ALA A 132 10.38 11.52 -5.16
CA ALA A 132 9.59 10.50 -5.83
C ALA A 132 9.47 10.81 -7.33
N ASP A 133 9.21 12.06 -7.69
CA ASP A 133 9.17 12.50 -9.08
C ASP A 133 10.55 12.53 -9.72
N ALA A 134 11.59 12.79 -8.94
CA ALA A 134 12.95 12.83 -9.48
C ALA A 134 13.45 11.44 -9.86
N VAL A 135 13.03 10.41 -9.14
CA VAL A 135 13.31 9.02 -9.49
C VAL A 135 12.50 8.63 -10.73
N LEU A 136 11.37 9.24 -10.88
CA LEU A 136 10.49 9.05 -12.01
C LEU A 136 10.96 9.89 -13.19
#